data_e48c9b7e95e6e67c34bdfb3f579c3c78
#
_entry.id   e48c9b7e95e6e67c34bdfb3f579c3c78
#
_cell.length_a   1.000
_cell.length_b   1.000
_cell.length_c   1.000
_cell.angle_alpha   90.00
_cell.angle_beta   90.00
_cell.angle_gamma   90.00
#
_symmetry.space_group_name_H-M   'P 1'
#
loop_
_entity.id
_entity.type
_entity.pdbx_description
1 polymer ?
#
loop_
_entity_poly.entity_id
_entity_poly.type
_entity_poly.pdbx_seq_one_letter_code
_entity_poly.pdbx_strand_id
1 'polypeptide(L)'
;IEGTLLGNGERTGNMDIVTMAMNLYSQGIDPELDLSDMDAIVATVGACTQIALHPRHPYAGELVYTAFSGSHQDAIRKSLAAEKPDHYWDVAYLPIDPADLGRSYEAVIRINSQSGKGGVTYLLERDLGLQLPRWLQIDFSRRVQAEAEASSSEISPEQIRTLFEQHYLEPAHGYRIGRFQLGHDSQESLRLELQTPHGTLQLCGEGEGAITALVNGWQRQTGMHIDVLDYSEHALTAGTESRAAAYVLLSVEGTRMCGVAVGRDVVNASLQAVINGAAQHQALRQSA
;
A
#
# COMPACT_ATOMS: atom_id res chain seq x y z
N ILE A 1 27.02 3.78 36.66
CA ILE A 1 27.27 2.83 35.55
C ILE A 1 28.15 3.53 34.53
N GLU A 2 29.21 2.86 34.10
CA GLU A 2 30.12 3.37 33.08
C GLU A 2 30.11 2.44 31.85
N GLY A 3 30.18 3.03 30.66
CA GLY A 3 30.20 2.29 29.42
C GLY A 3 30.42 3.19 28.20
N THR A 4 30.12 2.69 27.04
CA THR A 4 30.25 3.43 25.78
C THR A 4 28.96 3.38 25.00
N LEU A 5 28.73 4.37 24.14
CA LEU A 5 27.62 4.34 23.20
C LEU A 5 27.79 3.16 22.24
N LEU A 6 26.74 2.36 22.11
CA LEU A 6 26.65 1.16 21.24
C LEU A 6 27.75 0.13 21.54
N GLY A 7 28.31 0.13 22.74
CA GLY A 7 29.26 -0.86 23.21
C GLY A 7 30.65 -0.81 22.58
N ASN A 8 30.97 0.22 21.80
CA ASN A 8 32.26 0.36 21.17
C ASN A 8 33.42 0.44 22.17
N GLY A 9 34.50 -0.29 21.92
CA GLY A 9 35.66 -0.35 22.80
C GLY A 9 36.64 -1.40 22.37
N GLU A 10 37.49 -1.86 23.31
CA GLU A 10 38.47 -2.89 23.01
C GLU A 10 37.86 -4.31 22.94
N ARG A 11 38.46 -5.15 22.12
CA ARG A 11 38.14 -6.60 22.02
C ARG A 11 36.67 -6.85 21.66
N THR A 12 35.91 -7.48 22.54
CA THR A 12 34.46 -7.75 22.35
C THR A 12 33.57 -6.55 22.56
N GLY A 13 34.11 -5.42 23.02
CA GLY A 13 33.40 -4.19 23.37
C GLY A 13 33.32 -3.91 24.86
N ASN A 14 32.75 -2.80 25.22
CA ASN A 14 32.45 -2.38 26.58
C ASN A 14 30.93 -2.55 26.86
N MET A 15 30.52 -2.25 28.10
CA MET A 15 29.11 -2.19 28.43
C MET A 15 28.44 -1.13 27.55
N ASP A 16 27.36 -1.51 26.87
CA ASP A 16 26.60 -0.62 26.00
C ASP A 16 25.58 0.19 26.81
N ILE A 17 25.85 1.49 26.91
CA ILE A 17 24.98 2.44 27.64
C ILE A 17 23.59 2.52 27.02
N VAL A 18 23.46 2.46 25.68
CA VAL A 18 22.17 2.52 24.99
C VAL A 18 21.32 1.30 25.37
N THR A 19 21.87 0.11 25.27
CA THR A 19 21.15 -1.11 25.66
C THR A 19 20.79 -1.11 27.13
N MET A 20 21.68 -0.66 28.02
CA MET A 20 21.40 -0.57 29.44
C MET A 20 20.28 0.43 29.74
N ALA A 21 20.34 1.63 29.18
CA ALA A 21 19.33 2.67 29.36
C ALA A 21 17.96 2.22 28.87
N MET A 22 17.89 1.61 27.70
CA MET A 22 16.62 1.12 27.13
C MET A 22 16.06 -0.09 27.88
N ASN A 23 16.90 -0.92 28.48
CA ASN A 23 16.45 -1.97 29.39
C ASN A 23 15.85 -1.40 30.69
N LEU A 24 16.38 -0.33 31.22
CA LEU A 24 15.77 0.38 32.35
C LEU A 24 14.44 1.03 31.93
N TYR A 25 14.42 1.73 30.81
CA TYR A 25 13.23 2.36 30.25
C TYR A 25 12.08 1.37 30.06
N SER A 26 12.36 0.21 29.46
CA SER A 26 11.36 -0.85 29.26
C SER A 26 10.80 -1.45 30.57
N GLN A 27 11.45 -1.21 31.70
CA GLN A 27 10.99 -1.56 33.04
C GLN A 27 10.32 -0.39 33.78
N GLY A 28 10.09 0.75 33.10
CA GLY A 28 9.50 1.94 33.68
C GLY A 28 10.46 2.76 34.53
N ILE A 29 11.77 2.59 34.38
CA ILE A 29 12.81 3.35 35.11
C ILE A 29 13.41 4.34 34.12
N ASP A 30 13.28 5.63 34.41
CA ASP A 30 13.89 6.71 33.63
C ASP A 30 15.42 6.61 33.71
N PRO A 31 16.14 6.38 32.61
CA PRO A 31 17.60 6.32 32.58
C PRO A 31 18.26 7.71 32.67
N GLU A 32 17.49 8.80 32.70
CA GLU A 32 17.96 10.19 32.65
C GLU A 32 18.88 10.48 31.44
N LEU A 33 18.63 9.80 30.34
CA LEU A 33 19.33 9.96 29.06
C LEU A 33 18.32 10.22 27.93
N ASP A 34 18.62 11.19 27.07
CA ASP A 34 17.84 11.46 25.88
C ASP A 34 18.31 10.55 24.72
N LEU A 35 17.48 9.59 24.36
CA LEU A 35 17.71 8.65 23.25
C LEU A 35 16.66 8.84 22.13
N SER A 36 15.94 9.96 22.13
CA SER A 36 14.86 10.25 21.20
C SER A 36 15.29 10.48 19.75
N ASP A 37 16.61 10.57 19.51
CA ASP A 37 17.17 10.58 18.15
C ASP A 37 18.26 9.51 18.01
N MET A 38 17.83 8.26 17.98
CA MET A 38 18.74 7.10 17.88
C MET A 38 19.53 7.09 16.58
N ASP A 39 18.96 7.59 15.50
CA ASP A 39 19.64 7.59 14.20
C ASP A 39 20.82 8.56 14.18
N ALA A 40 20.71 9.72 14.82
CA ALA A 40 21.83 10.65 15.02
C ALA A 40 22.94 10.04 15.89
N ILE A 41 22.57 9.30 16.95
CA ILE A 41 23.52 8.58 17.80
C ILE A 41 24.29 7.53 17.00
N VAL A 42 23.58 6.69 16.23
CA VAL A 42 24.19 5.65 15.39
C VAL A 42 25.10 6.26 14.34
N ALA A 43 24.65 7.31 13.65
CA ALA A 43 25.45 8.01 12.63
C ALA A 43 26.73 8.63 13.23
N THR A 44 26.62 9.27 14.40
CA THR A 44 27.76 9.90 15.09
C THR A 44 28.79 8.86 15.51
N VAL A 45 28.35 7.78 16.15
CA VAL A 45 29.25 6.70 16.59
C VAL A 45 29.91 6.01 15.38
N GLY A 46 29.13 5.73 14.32
CA GLY A 46 29.66 5.16 13.07
C GLY A 46 30.71 6.05 12.41
N ALA A 47 30.50 7.37 12.37
CA ALA A 47 31.44 8.33 11.83
C ALA A 47 32.74 8.41 12.66
N CYS A 48 32.65 8.36 13.99
CA CYS A 48 33.80 8.43 14.89
C CYS A 48 34.62 7.13 14.90
N THR A 49 33.98 5.98 14.89
CA THR A 49 34.64 4.68 15.01
C THR A 49 34.98 4.02 13.70
N GLN A 50 34.33 4.44 12.59
CA GLN A 50 34.37 3.79 11.27
C GLN A 50 33.94 2.31 11.32
N ILE A 51 33.12 1.94 12.31
CA ILE A 51 32.57 0.60 12.50
C ILE A 51 31.05 0.68 12.30
N ALA A 52 30.53 -0.09 11.35
CA ALA A 52 29.10 -0.18 11.12
C ALA A 52 28.42 -0.91 12.29
N LEU A 53 27.26 -0.37 12.72
CA LEU A 53 26.44 -1.03 13.72
C LEU A 53 25.86 -2.33 13.16
N HIS A 54 25.83 -3.37 13.99
CA HIS A 54 25.18 -4.60 13.58
C HIS A 54 23.66 -4.36 13.39
N PRO A 55 23.06 -4.79 12.26
CA PRO A 55 21.65 -4.50 11.97
C PRO A 55 20.66 -5.02 13.04
N ARG A 56 21.04 -6.00 13.82
CA ARG A 56 20.25 -6.58 14.93
C ARG A 56 20.74 -6.14 16.31
N HIS A 57 21.46 -5.02 16.38
CA HIS A 57 21.86 -4.45 17.66
C HIS A 57 20.63 -4.10 18.51
N PRO A 58 20.58 -4.46 19.80
CA PRO A 58 19.43 -4.16 20.64
C PRO A 58 19.03 -2.69 20.57
N TYR A 59 17.75 -2.42 20.39
CA TYR A 59 17.11 -1.11 20.25
C TYR A 59 17.61 -0.23 19.09
N ALA A 60 18.92 -0.18 18.84
CA ALA A 60 19.53 0.72 17.87
C ALA A 60 19.63 0.14 16.44
N GLY A 61 19.61 -1.19 16.29
CA GLY A 61 19.73 -1.85 14.99
C GLY A 61 18.52 -1.58 14.08
N GLU A 62 18.76 -1.47 12.79
CA GLU A 62 17.71 -1.19 11.79
C GLU A 62 16.67 -2.31 11.66
N LEU A 63 17.05 -3.56 11.99
CA LEU A 63 16.16 -4.72 11.92
C LEU A 63 15.36 -4.99 13.19
N VAL A 64 15.59 -4.23 14.28
CA VAL A 64 14.92 -4.45 15.56
C VAL A 64 13.42 -4.23 15.47
N TYR A 65 12.99 -3.28 14.62
CA TYR A 65 11.59 -2.93 14.39
C TYR A 65 11.07 -3.44 13.05
N THR A 66 11.67 -4.51 12.51
CA THR A 66 11.33 -5.06 11.20
C THR A 66 10.58 -6.37 11.32
N ALA A 67 9.48 -6.52 10.60
CA ALA A 67 8.73 -7.76 10.48
C ALA A 67 8.65 -8.20 9.01
N PHE A 68 9.10 -9.42 8.73
CA PHE A 68 9.04 -10.02 7.38
C PHE A 68 7.86 -10.98 7.21
N SER A 69 7.49 -11.68 8.28
CA SER A 69 6.39 -12.65 8.23
C SER A 69 5.05 -11.92 8.14
N GLY A 70 4.19 -12.34 7.22
CA GLY A 70 2.85 -11.76 7.04
C GLY A 70 1.96 -11.88 8.28
N SER A 71 2.12 -12.94 9.08
CA SER A 71 1.41 -13.09 10.36
C SER A 71 1.86 -12.08 11.41
N HIS A 72 3.16 -11.77 11.46
CA HIS A 72 3.69 -10.74 12.36
C HIS A 72 3.25 -9.35 11.92
N GLN A 73 3.32 -9.05 10.63
CA GLN A 73 2.85 -7.78 10.07
C GLN A 73 1.35 -7.53 10.35
N ASP A 74 0.51 -8.56 10.19
CA ASP A 74 -0.92 -8.47 10.50
C ASP A 74 -1.18 -8.27 12.00
N ALA A 75 -0.41 -8.94 12.86
CA ALA A 75 -0.50 -8.77 14.31
C ALA A 75 -0.09 -7.34 14.74
N ILE A 76 1.04 -6.83 14.24
CA ILE A 76 1.47 -5.45 14.50
C ILE A 76 0.40 -4.45 14.05
N ARG A 77 -0.13 -4.60 12.83
CA ARG A 77 -1.18 -3.74 12.30
C ARG A 77 -2.42 -3.71 13.20
N LYS A 78 -2.88 -4.89 13.66
CA LYS A 78 -4.04 -4.99 14.54
C LYS A 78 -3.78 -4.38 15.91
N SER A 79 -2.58 -4.58 16.47
CA SER A 79 -2.20 -4.00 17.76
C SER A 79 -2.13 -2.47 17.68
N LEU A 80 -1.48 -1.92 16.64
CA LEU A 80 -1.43 -0.46 16.41
C LEU A 80 -2.82 0.15 16.24
N ALA A 81 -3.73 -0.54 15.53
CA ALA A 81 -5.11 -0.07 15.36
C ALA A 81 -5.96 -0.13 16.64
N ALA A 82 -5.57 -0.96 17.60
CA ALA A 82 -6.26 -1.13 18.89
C ALA A 82 -5.65 -0.28 20.02
N GLU A 83 -4.50 0.34 19.79
CA GLU A 83 -3.78 1.12 20.78
C GLU A 83 -4.58 2.34 21.22
N LYS A 84 -4.49 2.65 22.52
CA LYS A 84 -5.24 3.77 23.13
C LYS A 84 -4.24 4.79 23.66
N PRO A 85 -4.51 6.09 23.48
CA PRO A 85 -3.77 7.13 24.18
C PRO A 85 -3.77 6.87 25.70
N ASP A 86 -2.67 7.15 26.35
CA ASP A 86 -2.48 7.01 27.81
C ASP A 86 -2.49 5.57 28.35
N HIS A 87 -2.32 4.57 27.48
CA HIS A 87 -2.14 3.18 27.87
C HIS A 87 -0.67 2.76 27.78
N TYR A 88 -0.29 1.69 28.52
CA TYR A 88 1.03 1.09 28.36
C TYR A 88 1.18 0.54 26.95
N TRP A 89 2.39 0.66 26.39
CA TRP A 89 2.73 0.08 25.11
C TRP A 89 2.49 -1.43 25.09
N ASP A 90 1.59 -1.89 24.22
CA ASP A 90 1.20 -3.32 24.10
C ASP A 90 1.05 -3.71 22.64
N VAL A 91 2.04 -3.36 21.82
CA VAL A 91 2.05 -3.72 20.40
C VAL A 91 2.82 -5.03 20.22
N ALA A 92 2.15 -6.02 19.64
CA ALA A 92 2.73 -7.33 19.38
C ALA A 92 4.06 -7.21 18.60
N TYR A 93 5.07 -7.96 19.01
CA TYR A 93 6.41 -8.03 18.42
C TYR A 93 7.26 -6.75 18.51
N LEU A 94 6.78 -5.69 19.10
CA LEU A 94 7.54 -4.45 19.31
C LEU A 94 7.79 -4.25 20.80
N PRO A 95 9.06 -4.37 21.26
CA PRO A 95 9.38 -4.31 22.68
C PRO A 95 9.17 -2.93 23.30
N ILE A 96 9.22 -1.88 22.50
CA ILE A 96 8.96 -0.48 22.85
C ILE A 96 8.32 0.25 21.68
N ASP A 97 7.77 1.44 21.93
CA ASP A 97 7.35 2.34 20.86
C ASP A 97 8.57 2.85 20.07
N PRO A 98 8.67 2.59 18.74
CA PRO A 98 9.74 3.16 17.93
C PRO A 98 9.83 4.69 17.99
N ALA A 99 8.71 5.38 18.24
CA ALA A 99 8.67 6.84 18.37
C ALA A 99 9.50 7.34 19.55
N ASP A 100 9.67 6.56 20.63
CA ASP A 100 10.52 6.89 21.76
C ASP A 100 12.00 7.03 21.39
N LEU A 101 12.39 6.46 20.25
CA LEU A 101 13.74 6.53 19.69
C LEU A 101 13.84 7.43 18.45
N GLY A 102 12.81 8.24 18.19
CA GLY A 102 12.73 9.10 17.00
C GLY A 102 12.55 8.34 15.70
N ARG A 103 12.13 7.06 15.75
CA ARG A 103 11.87 6.22 14.60
C ARG A 103 10.39 6.16 14.27
N SER A 104 10.08 5.90 13.02
CA SER A 104 8.70 5.74 12.57
C SER A 104 8.28 4.28 12.48
N TYR A 105 6.98 4.04 12.58
CA TYR A 105 6.39 2.72 12.34
C TYR A 105 6.63 2.20 10.92
N GLU A 106 7.01 3.07 10.00
CA GLU A 106 7.33 2.71 8.61
C GLU A 106 8.55 1.79 8.52
N ALA A 107 9.51 1.98 9.42
CA ALA A 107 10.68 1.10 9.53
C ALA A 107 10.34 -0.30 10.07
N VAL A 108 9.15 -0.49 10.63
CA VAL A 108 8.72 -1.75 11.26
C VAL A 108 8.23 -2.76 10.23
N ILE A 109 7.62 -2.30 9.13
CA ILE A 109 7.08 -3.19 8.09
C ILE A 109 7.95 -3.11 6.85
N ARG A 110 8.74 -4.16 6.62
CA ARG A 110 9.50 -4.37 5.38
C ARG A 110 8.86 -5.47 4.55
N ILE A 111 8.90 -5.32 3.24
CA ILE A 111 8.27 -6.24 2.30
C ILE A 111 9.35 -6.89 1.43
N ASN A 112 9.38 -8.21 1.48
CA ASN A 112 10.22 -9.06 0.64
C ASN A 112 9.38 -10.18 0.01
N SER A 113 9.99 -11.08 -0.73
CA SER A 113 9.33 -12.22 -1.38
C SER A 113 8.54 -13.14 -0.43
N GLN A 114 8.82 -13.10 0.87
CA GLN A 114 8.13 -13.89 1.90
C GLN A 114 7.04 -13.09 2.63
N SER A 115 6.94 -11.80 2.35
CA SER A 115 5.97 -10.92 3.00
C SER A 115 4.55 -11.21 2.51
N GLY A 116 3.64 -11.34 3.46
CA GLY A 116 2.23 -11.56 3.15
C GLY A 116 1.51 -10.27 2.73
N LYS A 117 0.28 -10.45 2.24
CA LYS A 117 -0.61 -9.36 1.79
C LYS A 117 -0.95 -8.32 2.87
N GLY A 118 -0.83 -8.64 4.16
CA GLY A 118 -1.17 -7.71 5.25
C GLY A 118 -0.30 -6.46 5.29
N GLY A 119 1.02 -6.59 5.08
CA GLY A 119 1.93 -5.45 5.06
C GLY A 119 1.71 -4.53 3.87
N VAL A 120 1.51 -5.10 2.69
CA VAL A 120 1.21 -4.34 1.46
C VAL A 120 -0.10 -3.56 1.60
N THR A 121 -1.15 -4.21 2.13
CA THR A 121 -2.45 -3.57 2.35
C THR A 121 -2.36 -2.41 3.33
N TYR A 122 -1.66 -2.60 4.44
CA TYR A 122 -1.45 -1.54 5.45
C TYR A 122 -0.76 -0.31 4.85
N LEU A 123 0.30 -0.51 4.05
CA LEU A 123 1.01 0.62 3.43
C LEU A 123 0.10 1.42 2.50
N LEU A 124 -0.69 0.75 1.66
CA LEU A 124 -1.59 1.44 0.73
C LEU A 124 -2.76 2.12 1.45
N GLU A 125 -3.28 1.54 2.53
CA GLU A 125 -4.30 2.15 3.36
C GLU A 125 -3.77 3.43 4.05
N ARG A 126 -2.58 3.36 4.63
CA ARG A 126 -1.93 4.49 5.30
C ARG A 126 -1.55 5.62 4.33
N ASP A 127 -0.91 5.30 3.21
CA ASP A 127 -0.28 6.28 2.33
C ASP A 127 -1.26 6.87 1.31
N LEU A 128 -2.21 6.06 0.84
CA LEU A 128 -3.17 6.44 -0.20
C LEU A 128 -4.61 6.44 0.29
N GLY A 129 -4.90 6.02 1.53
CA GLY A 129 -6.24 5.87 2.07
C GLY A 129 -7.05 4.75 1.42
N LEU A 130 -6.41 3.83 0.69
CA LEU A 130 -7.08 2.81 -0.11
C LEU A 130 -7.44 1.57 0.71
N GLN A 131 -8.72 1.24 0.77
CA GLN A 131 -9.24 0.03 1.44
C GLN A 131 -9.45 -1.08 0.42
N LEU A 132 -8.40 -1.82 0.14
CA LEU A 132 -8.41 -2.82 -0.92
C LEU A 132 -9.34 -4.00 -0.60
N PRO A 133 -10.27 -4.39 -1.49
CA PRO A 133 -11.01 -5.63 -1.34
C PRO A 133 -10.07 -6.85 -1.42
N ARG A 134 -10.49 -7.95 -0.78
CA ARG A 134 -9.63 -9.14 -0.58
C ARG A 134 -9.05 -9.70 -1.88
N TRP A 135 -9.82 -9.72 -2.95
CA TRP A 135 -9.36 -10.22 -4.25
C TRP A 135 -8.24 -9.35 -4.84
N LEU A 136 -8.32 -8.02 -4.67
CA LEU A 136 -7.27 -7.10 -5.13
C LEU A 136 -6.01 -7.20 -4.26
N GLN A 137 -6.17 -7.38 -2.93
CA GLN A 137 -5.04 -7.66 -2.04
C GLN A 137 -4.26 -8.89 -2.49
N ILE A 138 -4.95 -9.94 -2.95
CA ILE A 138 -4.32 -11.15 -3.45
C ILE A 138 -3.61 -10.91 -4.79
N ASP A 139 -4.25 -10.21 -5.71
CA ASP A 139 -3.65 -9.92 -7.02
C ASP A 139 -2.42 -9.03 -6.89
N PHE A 140 -2.52 -7.95 -6.15
CA PHE A 140 -1.41 -7.02 -5.96
C PHE A 140 -0.25 -7.64 -5.16
N SER A 141 -0.53 -8.42 -4.12
CA SER A 141 0.53 -9.11 -3.37
C SER A 141 1.35 -10.06 -4.25
N ARG A 142 0.73 -10.72 -5.23
CA ARG A 142 1.47 -11.56 -6.20
C ARG A 142 2.40 -10.74 -7.07
N ARG A 143 1.98 -9.53 -7.49
CA ARG A 143 2.83 -8.62 -8.30
C ARG A 143 4.02 -8.11 -7.50
N VAL A 144 3.78 -7.67 -6.26
CA VAL A 144 4.86 -7.25 -5.35
C VAL A 144 5.84 -8.39 -5.10
N GLN A 145 5.34 -9.61 -4.92
CA GLN A 145 6.18 -10.78 -4.72
C GLN A 145 7.03 -11.10 -5.97
N ALA A 146 6.45 -11.04 -7.15
CA ALA A 146 7.17 -11.24 -8.40
C ALA A 146 8.27 -10.19 -8.61
N GLU A 147 8.01 -8.92 -8.26
CA GLU A 147 8.99 -7.84 -8.33
C GLU A 147 10.14 -8.04 -7.33
N ALA A 148 9.82 -8.44 -6.09
CA ALA A 148 10.82 -8.75 -5.07
C ALA A 148 11.71 -9.94 -5.48
N GLU A 149 11.14 -10.96 -6.11
CA GLU A 149 11.89 -12.11 -6.64
C GLU A 149 12.80 -11.68 -7.81
N ALA A 150 12.28 -10.87 -8.72
CA ALA A 150 13.05 -10.39 -9.90
C ALA A 150 14.23 -9.50 -9.48
N SER A 151 14.02 -8.61 -8.52
CA SER A 151 15.08 -7.72 -8.01
C SER A 151 16.02 -8.39 -7.01
N SER A 152 15.64 -9.56 -6.47
CA SER A 152 16.35 -10.25 -5.37
C SER A 152 16.60 -9.34 -4.16
N SER A 153 15.72 -8.36 -3.92
CA SER A 153 15.85 -7.35 -2.88
C SER A 153 14.51 -7.11 -2.15
N GLU A 154 14.60 -6.41 -1.03
CA GLU A 154 13.41 -5.87 -0.36
C GLU A 154 12.82 -4.75 -1.22
N ILE A 155 11.50 -4.64 -1.20
CA ILE A 155 10.77 -3.56 -1.88
C ILE A 155 10.41 -2.49 -0.87
N SER A 156 10.84 -1.26 -1.13
CA SER A 156 10.53 -0.12 -0.27
C SER A 156 9.04 0.25 -0.32
N PRO A 157 8.51 0.92 0.71
CA PRO A 157 7.15 1.46 0.68
C PRO A 157 6.87 2.34 -0.54
N GLU A 158 7.84 3.14 -0.95
CA GLU A 158 7.74 4.01 -2.12
C GLU A 158 7.65 3.21 -3.44
N GLN A 159 8.43 2.16 -3.56
CA GLN A 159 8.36 1.24 -4.71
C GLN A 159 7.01 0.51 -4.77
N ILE A 160 6.44 0.12 -3.62
CA ILE A 160 5.11 -0.49 -3.54
C ILE A 160 4.03 0.47 -4.02
N ARG A 161 4.08 1.72 -3.57
CA ARG A 161 3.16 2.76 -4.02
C ARG A 161 3.26 2.97 -5.53
N THR A 162 4.47 3.14 -6.04
CA THR A 162 4.73 3.31 -7.47
C THR A 162 4.22 2.12 -8.28
N LEU A 163 4.48 0.91 -7.81
CA LEU A 163 4.01 -0.32 -8.46
C LEU A 163 2.47 -0.39 -8.50
N PHE A 164 1.80 0.01 -7.42
CA PHE A 164 0.34 0.07 -7.38
C PHE A 164 -0.23 1.13 -8.32
N GLU A 165 0.34 2.34 -8.30
CA GLU A 165 -0.06 3.43 -9.17
C GLU A 165 0.07 3.05 -10.65
N GLN A 166 1.21 2.50 -11.04
CA GLN A 166 1.48 2.07 -12.42
C GLN A 166 0.56 0.96 -12.90
N HIS A 167 0.24 -0.01 -12.04
CA HIS A 167 -0.57 -1.16 -12.44
C HIS A 167 -2.07 -0.90 -12.44
N TYR A 168 -2.55 -0.01 -11.56
CA TYR A 168 -3.99 0.12 -11.33
C TYR A 168 -4.53 1.55 -11.43
N LEU A 169 -3.78 2.58 -11.06
CA LEU A 169 -4.27 3.96 -11.00
C LEU A 169 -3.92 4.77 -12.25
N GLU A 170 -2.78 4.53 -12.86
CA GLU A 170 -2.49 5.12 -14.15
C GLU A 170 -3.50 4.61 -15.17
N PRO A 171 -4.04 5.50 -16.02
CA PRO A 171 -5.00 5.08 -17.02
C PRO A 171 -4.40 3.99 -17.87
N ALA A 172 -4.91 2.78 -17.69
CA ALA A 172 -4.37 1.60 -18.34
C ALA A 172 -4.26 1.87 -19.85
N HIS A 173 -3.03 1.94 -20.32
CA HIS A 173 -2.70 2.03 -21.73
C HIS A 173 -3.34 3.23 -22.48
N GLY A 174 -3.54 4.38 -21.80
CA GLY A 174 -4.07 5.59 -22.43
C GLY A 174 -5.58 5.67 -22.58
N TYR A 175 -6.33 4.76 -21.94
CA TYR A 175 -7.79 4.82 -21.92
C TYR A 175 -8.30 5.75 -20.82
N ARG A 176 -8.95 6.86 -21.20
CA ARG A 176 -9.47 7.86 -20.27
C ARG A 176 -10.88 8.25 -20.60
N ILE A 177 -11.70 8.46 -19.58
CA ILE A 177 -13.01 9.07 -19.72
C ILE A 177 -12.82 10.55 -20.10
N GLY A 178 -13.40 10.94 -21.22
CA GLY A 178 -13.57 12.34 -21.59
C GLY A 178 -14.83 12.92 -20.94
N ARG A 179 -15.87 13.14 -21.76
CA ARG A 179 -17.19 13.58 -21.28
C ARG A 179 -18.13 12.40 -21.18
N PHE A 180 -18.97 12.38 -20.15
CA PHE A 180 -20.08 11.43 -20.12
C PHE A 180 -21.35 12.11 -19.65
N GLN A 181 -22.50 11.56 -20.05
CA GLN A 181 -23.83 11.97 -19.65
C GLN A 181 -24.62 10.72 -19.26
N LEU A 182 -25.25 10.80 -18.09
CA LEU A 182 -26.24 9.81 -17.63
C LEU A 182 -27.62 10.40 -17.83
N GLY A 183 -28.49 9.65 -18.48
CA GLY A 183 -29.90 9.91 -18.56
C GLY A 183 -30.67 8.89 -17.75
N HIS A 184 -31.75 9.30 -17.11
CA HIS A 184 -32.57 8.45 -16.26
C HIS A 184 -34.02 8.49 -16.74
N ASP A 185 -34.40 7.49 -17.55
CA ASP A 185 -35.79 7.30 -17.93
C ASP A 185 -36.32 6.00 -17.28
N SER A 186 -36.70 5.01 -18.07
CA SER A 186 -37.07 3.67 -17.57
C SER A 186 -35.87 2.79 -17.19
N GLN A 187 -34.72 3.09 -17.79
CA GLN A 187 -33.37 2.53 -17.49
C GLN A 187 -32.35 3.65 -17.54
N GLU A 188 -31.19 3.44 -16.90
CA GLU A 188 -30.09 4.37 -17.05
C GLU A 188 -29.48 4.27 -18.45
N SER A 189 -29.36 5.40 -19.12
CA SER A 189 -28.64 5.53 -20.38
C SER A 189 -27.32 6.24 -20.17
N LEU A 190 -26.24 5.70 -20.73
CA LEU A 190 -24.90 6.28 -20.69
C LEU A 190 -24.47 6.68 -22.11
N ARG A 191 -24.04 7.90 -22.28
CA ARG A 191 -23.24 8.36 -23.41
C ARG A 191 -21.88 8.78 -22.90
N LEU A 192 -20.82 8.11 -23.37
CA LEU A 192 -19.47 8.33 -22.88
C LEU A 192 -18.50 8.49 -24.04
N GLU A 193 -17.69 9.51 -23.97
CA GLU A 193 -16.54 9.73 -24.83
C GLU A 193 -15.31 9.09 -24.19
N LEU A 194 -14.77 8.06 -24.80
CA LEU A 194 -13.58 7.37 -24.35
C LEU A 194 -12.39 7.75 -25.22
N GLN A 195 -11.40 8.38 -24.60
CA GLN A 195 -10.09 8.59 -25.23
C GLN A 195 -9.33 7.28 -25.20
N THR A 196 -8.81 6.87 -26.34
CA THR A 196 -8.00 5.63 -26.50
C THR A 196 -6.69 5.98 -27.23
N PRO A 197 -5.67 5.11 -27.20
CA PRO A 197 -4.44 5.31 -27.96
C PRO A 197 -4.65 5.46 -29.48
N HIS A 198 -5.79 4.99 -29.99
CA HIS A 198 -6.12 5.00 -31.42
C HIS A 198 -7.12 6.11 -31.81
N GLY A 199 -7.50 6.96 -30.86
CA GLY A 199 -8.47 8.04 -31.07
C GLY A 199 -9.61 8.03 -30.06
N THR A 200 -10.67 8.75 -30.35
CA THR A 200 -11.85 8.86 -29.48
C THR A 200 -12.92 7.88 -29.88
N LEU A 201 -13.44 7.12 -28.94
CA LEU A 201 -14.53 6.19 -29.09
C LEU A 201 -15.79 6.72 -28.40
N GLN A 202 -16.92 6.66 -29.08
CA GLN A 202 -18.22 7.01 -28.47
C GLN A 202 -18.91 5.73 -28.01
N LEU A 203 -19.12 5.60 -26.70
CA LEU A 203 -19.85 4.48 -26.10
C LEU A 203 -21.28 4.93 -25.76
N CYS A 204 -22.25 4.17 -26.21
CA CYS A 204 -23.64 4.37 -25.85
C CYS A 204 -24.21 3.05 -25.34
N GLY A 205 -24.74 3.06 -24.13
CA GLY A 205 -25.33 1.86 -23.53
C GLY A 205 -26.48 2.20 -22.60
N GLU A 206 -27.28 1.20 -22.29
CA GLU A 206 -28.40 1.24 -21.38
C GLU A 206 -28.32 0.07 -20.41
N GLY A 207 -28.77 0.27 -19.16
CA GLY A 207 -28.73 -0.75 -18.12
C GLY A 207 -29.44 -0.32 -16.85
N GLU A 208 -29.49 -1.19 -15.87
CA GLU A 208 -30.10 -0.91 -14.55
C GLU A 208 -29.27 0.09 -13.73
N GLY A 209 -28.02 0.37 -14.13
CA GLY A 209 -27.13 1.32 -13.48
C GLY A 209 -25.97 1.71 -14.41
N ALA A 210 -25.21 2.72 -14.03
CA ALA A 210 -24.15 3.32 -14.84
C ALA A 210 -23.07 2.29 -15.28
N ILE A 211 -22.68 1.37 -14.40
CA ILE A 211 -21.70 0.30 -14.71
C ILE A 211 -22.28 -0.64 -15.77
N THR A 212 -23.53 -1.10 -15.60
CA THR A 212 -24.19 -1.99 -16.55
C THR A 212 -24.35 -1.31 -17.92
N ALA A 213 -24.74 -0.04 -17.93
CA ALA A 213 -24.85 0.75 -19.15
C ALA A 213 -23.49 0.86 -19.87
N LEU A 214 -22.39 1.08 -19.14
CA LEU A 214 -21.03 1.10 -19.70
C LEU A 214 -20.64 -0.24 -20.32
N VAL A 215 -20.82 -1.34 -19.59
CA VAL A 215 -20.47 -2.69 -20.05
C VAL A 215 -21.25 -3.05 -21.32
N ASN A 216 -22.56 -2.78 -21.33
CA ASN A 216 -23.40 -3.02 -22.50
C ASN A 216 -22.97 -2.16 -23.71
N GLY A 217 -22.65 -0.89 -23.48
CA GLY A 217 -22.12 0.00 -24.51
C GLY A 217 -20.78 -0.46 -25.07
N TRP A 218 -19.88 -0.90 -24.19
CA TRP A 218 -18.58 -1.46 -24.57
C TRP A 218 -18.74 -2.71 -25.41
N GLN A 219 -19.55 -3.66 -24.97
CA GLN A 219 -19.80 -4.90 -25.70
C GLN A 219 -20.41 -4.65 -27.09
N ARG A 220 -21.39 -3.75 -27.21
CA ARG A 220 -21.96 -3.35 -28.49
C ARG A 220 -20.93 -2.77 -29.46
N GLN A 221 -20.01 -1.95 -28.96
CA GLN A 221 -19.04 -1.24 -29.79
C GLN A 221 -17.82 -2.07 -30.15
N THR A 222 -17.38 -2.98 -29.29
CA THR A 222 -16.12 -3.73 -29.45
C THR A 222 -16.32 -5.22 -29.66
N GLY A 223 -17.51 -5.75 -29.40
CA GLY A 223 -17.79 -7.18 -29.37
C GLY A 223 -17.20 -7.92 -28.16
N MET A 224 -16.48 -7.22 -27.27
CA MET A 224 -15.82 -7.82 -26.13
C MET A 224 -16.81 -8.11 -25.01
N HIS A 225 -16.84 -9.34 -24.53
CA HIS A 225 -17.70 -9.74 -23.43
C HIS A 225 -17.07 -9.39 -22.09
N ILE A 226 -17.81 -8.66 -21.26
CA ILE A 226 -17.38 -8.24 -19.93
C ILE A 226 -18.48 -8.56 -18.92
N ASP A 227 -18.10 -9.31 -17.87
CA ASP A 227 -18.94 -9.53 -16.69
C ASP A 227 -18.31 -8.83 -15.49
N VAL A 228 -19.12 -8.16 -14.68
CA VAL A 228 -18.70 -7.61 -13.37
C VAL A 228 -18.90 -8.70 -12.32
N LEU A 229 -17.81 -9.23 -11.77
CA LEU A 229 -17.83 -10.30 -10.78
C LEU A 229 -17.92 -9.80 -9.36
N ASP A 230 -17.31 -8.63 -9.09
CA ASP A 230 -17.32 -8.00 -7.76
C ASP A 230 -17.07 -6.49 -7.90
N TYR A 231 -17.59 -5.71 -6.95
CA TYR A 231 -17.49 -4.27 -6.93
C TYR A 231 -17.42 -3.75 -5.50
N SER A 232 -16.57 -2.76 -5.26
CA SER A 232 -16.43 -2.08 -3.98
C SER A 232 -16.00 -0.64 -4.19
N GLU A 233 -16.44 0.25 -3.30
CA GLU A 233 -16.09 1.67 -3.32
C GLU A 233 -16.02 2.26 -1.93
N HIS A 234 -15.30 3.35 -1.77
CA HIS A 234 -15.33 4.17 -0.56
C HIS A 234 -14.83 5.58 -0.83
N ALA A 235 -15.19 6.51 0.05
CA ALA A 235 -14.68 7.88 0.05
C ALA A 235 -13.27 7.93 0.63
N LEU A 236 -12.35 8.63 -0.02
CA LEU A 236 -10.97 8.81 0.46
C LEU A 236 -10.86 9.93 1.50
N THR A 237 -11.73 10.93 1.42
CA THR A 237 -11.77 12.06 2.36
C THR A 237 -13.20 12.40 2.72
N ALA A 238 -13.41 13.00 3.88
CA ALA A 238 -14.72 13.54 4.27
C ALA A 238 -14.92 14.95 3.68
N GLY A 239 -16.16 15.29 3.29
CA GLY A 239 -16.54 16.62 2.82
C GLY A 239 -17.04 16.67 1.38
N THR A 240 -17.44 17.86 0.93
CA THR A 240 -18.09 18.08 -0.37
C THR A 240 -17.15 17.94 -1.58
N GLU A 241 -15.83 18.00 -1.35
CA GLU A 241 -14.80 17.79 -2.38
C GLU A 241 -14.10 16.43 -2.21
N SER A 242 -14.80 15.47 -1.58
CA SER A 242 -14.27 14.13 -1.35
C SER A 242 -14.03 13.42 -2.67
N ARG A 243 -12.83 12.81 -2.79
CA ARG A 243 -12.53 11.85 -3.85
C ARG A 243 -13.02 10.47 -3.45
N ALA A 244 -13.40 9.66 -4.43
CA ALA A 244 -13.80 8.28 -4.22
C ALA A 244 -12.82 7.32 -4.88
N ALA A 245 -12.57 6.19 -4.23
CA ALA A 245 -11.88 5.05 -4.82
C ALA A 245 -12.92 3.97 -5.18
N ALA A 246 -12.80 3.40 -6.38
CA ALA A 246 -13.62 2.31 -6.86
C ALA A 246 -12.75 1.14 -7.32
N TYR A 247 -13.21 -0.06 -7.03
CA TYR A 247 -12.54 -1.32 -7.33
C TYR A 247 -13.53 -2.25 -8.03
N VAL A 248 -13.13 -2.83 -9.13
CA VAL A 248 -13.92 -3.81 -9.87
C VAL A 248 -13.12 -5.07 -10.15
N LEU A 249 -13.73 -6.21 -9.97
CA LEU A 249 -13.25 -7.47 -10.48
C LEU A 249 -14.09 -7.83 -11.71
N LEU A 250 -13.46 -7.93 -12.86
CA LEU A 250 -14.08 -8.23 -14.13
C LEU A 250 -13.71 -9.63 -14.59
N SER A 251 -14.61 -10.24 -15.36
CA SER A 251 -14.28 -11.30 -16.31
C SER A 251 -14.35 -10.69 -17.71
N VAL A 252 -13.22 -10.58 -18.38
CA VAL A 252 -13.12 -10.07 -19.74
C VAL A 252 -12.73 -11.22 -20.65
N GLU A 253 -13.62 -11.65 -21.55
CA GLU A 253 -13.41 -12.84 -22.39
C GLU A 253 -12.99 -14.08 -21.57
N GLY A 254 -13.58 -14.27 -20.38
CA GLY A 254 -13.25 -15.36 -19.45
C GLY A 254 -11.99 -15.17 -18.62
N THR A 255 -11.22 -14.09 -18.83
CA THR A 255 -10.01 -13.78 -18.07
C THR A 255 -10.34 -12.80 -16.95
N ARG A 256 -9.88 -13.09 -15.72
CA ARG A 256 -10.08 -12.18 -14.56
C ARG A 256 -9.16 -10.98 -14.65
N MET A 257 -9.74 -9.78 -14.56
CA MET A 257 -9.07 -8.49 -14.55
C MET A 257 -9.49 -7.67 -13.35
N CYS A 258 -8.51 -6.97 -12.75
CA CYS A 258 -8.75 -6.06 -11.64
C CYS A 258 -8.68 -4.61 -12.15
N GLY A 259 -9.74 -3.84 -12.00
CA GLY A 259 -9.75 -2.42 -12.30
C GLY A 259 -9.86 -1.59 -11.04
N VAL A 260 -9.07 -0.52 -10.96
CA VAL A 260 -9.08 0.45 -9.85
C VAL A 260 -9.07 1.84 -10.44
N ALA A 261 -9.80 2.74 -9.82
CA ALA A 261 -9.70 4.16 -10.14
C ALA A 261 -10.00 5.03 -8.92
N VAL A 262 -9.44 6.22 -8.93
CA VAL A 262 -9.75 7.29 -7.99
C VAL A 262 -10.30 8.47 -8.79
N GLY A 263 -11.52 8.89 -8.46
CA GLY A 263 -12.26 9.93 -9.16
C GLY A 263 -12.76 11.05 -8.25
N ARG A 264 -13.35 12.07 -8.87
CA ARG A 264 -13.98 13.21 -8.18
C ARG A 264 -15.26 12.81 -7.44
N ASP A 265 -15.92 11.79 -7.95
CA ASP A 265 -17.14 11.22 -7.41
C ASP A 265 -17.14 9.70 -7.67
N VAL A 266 -18.06 9.02 -7.01
CA VAL A 266 -18.22 7.56 -7.08
C VAL A 266 -18.48 7.07 -8.51
N VAL A 267 -19.34 7.79 -9.26
CA VAL A 267 -19.71 7.36 -10.61
C VAL A 267 -18.51 7.45 -11.56
N ASN A 268 -17.79 8.56 -11.52
CA ASN A 268 -16.58 8.74 -12.32
C ASN A 268 -15.52 7.69 -11.99
N ALA A 269 -15.26 7.45 -10.69
CA ALA A 269 -14.33 6.43 -10.24
C ALA A 269 -14.75 5.02 -10.70
N SER A 270 -16.03 4.68 -10.58
CA SER A 270 -16.57 3.37 -10.96
C SER A 270 -16.45 3.11 -12.46
N LEU A 271 -16.85 4.06 -13.29
CA LEU A 271 -16.74 3.95 -14.74
C LEU A 271 -15.26 3.83 -15.18
N GLN A 272 -14.37 4.63 -14.61
CA GLN A 272 -12.95 4.56 -14.93
C GLN A 272 -12.31 3.25 -14.45
N ALA A 273 -12.74 2.71 -13.30
CA ALA A 273 -12.26 1.40 -12.82
C ALA A 273 -12.61 0.27 -13.79
N VAL A 274 -13.84 0.23 -14.33
CA VAL A 274 -14.25 -0.73 -15.36
C VAL A 274 -13.37 -0.58 -16.60
N ILE A 275 -13.15 0.64 -17.07
CA ILE A 275 -12.32 0.93 -18.23
C ILE A 275 -10.88 0.47 -18.00
N ASN A 276 -10.29 0.75 -16.83
CA ASN A 276 -8.93 0.33 -16.50
C ASN A 276 -8.80 -1.20 -16.52
N GLY A 277 -9.76 -1.93 -15.96
CA GLY A 277 -9.77 -3.39 -15.99
C GLY A 277 -9.91 -3.96 -17.42
N ALA A 278 -10.82 -3.41 -18.23
CA ALA A 278 -11.02 -3.86 -19.60
C ALA A 278 -9.82 -3.55 -20.52
N ALA A 279 -9.20 -2.37 -20.33
CA ALA A 279 -8.03 -1.95 -21.11
C ALA A 279 -6.79 -2.81 -20.84
N GLN A 280 -6.59 -3.28 -19.60
CA GLN A 280 -5.51 -4.22 -19.27
C GLN A 280 -5.60 -5.51 -20.08
N HIS A 281 -6.80 -6.03 -20.30
CA HIS A 281 -7.00 -7.23 -21.12
C HIS A 281 -6.62 -7.00 -22.61
N GLN A 282 -6.94 -5.83 -23.15
CA GLN A 282 -6.55 -5.50 -24.53
C GLN A 282 -5.04 -5.41 -24.71
N ALA A 283 -4.34 -4.85 -23.73
CA ALA A 283 -2.88 -4.77 -23.76
C ALA A 283 -2.19 -6.13 -23.68
N LEU A 284 -2.70 -7.05 -22.87
CA LEU A 284 -2.19 -8.42 -22.81
C LEU A 284 -2.31 -9.13 -24.16
N ARG A 285 -3.39 -8.88 -24.92
CA ARG A 285 -3.57 -9.44 -26.28
C ARG A 285 -2.65 -8.86 -27.35
N GLN A 286 -2.18 -7.63 -27.16
CA GLN A 286 -1.25 -6.97 -28.09
C GLN A 286 0.21 -7.37 -27.82
N SER A 287 0.50 -7.89 -26.63
CA SER A 287 1.84 -8.32 -26.20
C SER A 287 2.08 -9.82 -26.38
N ALA A 288 1.06 -10.60 -26.71
CA ALA A 288 1.09 -12.04 -26.97
C ALA A 288 1.09 -12.33 -28.48
#